data_845750a701dbb3ec8e9bfe16ac55e694
#
_entry.id   845750a701dbb3ec8e9bfe16ac55e694
#
_cell.length_a   1.000
_cell.length_b   1.000
_cell.length_c   1.000
_cell.angle_alpha   90.00
_cell.angle_beta   90.00
_cell.angle_gamma   90.00
#
_symmetry.space_group_name_H-M   'P 1'
#
loop_
_entity.id
_entity.type
_entity.pdbx_description
1 polymer ?
#
loop_
_entity_poly.entity_id
_entity_poly.type
_entity_poly.pdbx_seq_one_letter_code
_entity_poly.pdbx_strand_id
1 'polypeptide(L)'
;MGLMNPQAQAGACTCSCSITKQPSCTNGNVNWDYGTNAPLCFSPSNVNSNGTCQPLNGSLQAAQFVAPLPASGGTCTGQAVGDPTKVQTTQIRTCAVPASDEGSVCAGVAPVGSAACILAAGDVPCPQGSPFQNRSVIADTETLVCSTCGTCSVSANCTGASLDIYSDMNCMTMMTSIPANSQCISVQTGNMKAYWYKATVDSPACKATGTAASFQSTNPQTLCCR
;
A
#
# COMPACT_ATOMS: atom_id res chain seq x y z
N MET A 1 -15.20 -36.90 -3.76
CA MET A 1 -15.58 -35.61 -4.35
C MET A 1 -14.36 -34.74 -4.36
N GLY A 2 -13.95 -34.18 -5.45
CA GLY A 2 -12.80 -33.32 -5.52
C GLY A 2 -13.16 -31.93 -6.09
N LEU A 3 -12.36 -30.92 -5.77
CA LEU A 3 -12.45 -29.59 -6.33
C LEU A 3 -11.44 -29.46 -7.47
N MET A 4 -11.83 -28.79 -8.53
CA MET A 4 -10.99 -28.60 -9.73
C MET A 4 -11.04 -27.16 -10.19
N ASN A 5 -9.92 -26.71 -10.77
CA ASN A 5 -9.79 -25.40 -11.40
C ASN A 5 -10.25 -24.23 -10.51
N PRO A 6 -9.64 -24.05 -9.32
CA PRO A 6 -9.97 -22.89 -8.50
C PRO A 6 -9.63 -21.60 -9.26
N GLN A 7 -10.56 -20.68 -9.28
CA GLN A 7 -10.38 -19.37 -9.90
C GLN A 7 -10.73 -18.29 -8.90
N ALA A 8 -9.81 -17.37 -8.72
CA ALA A 8 -10.04 -16.17 -7.91
C ALA A 8 -10.73 -15.10 -8.77
N GLN A 9 -11.88 -14.64 -8.33
CA GLN A 9 -12.53 -13.46 -8.90
C GLN A 9 -11.80 -12.18 -8.51
N ALA A 10 -12.07 -11.11 -9.21
CA ALA A 10 -11.54 -9.78 -8.86
C ALA A 10 -11.86 -9.42 -7.40
N GLY A 11 -10.84 -9.05 -6.64
CA GLY A 11 -10.96 -8.72 -5.22
C GLY A 11 -11.03 -9.93 -4.28
N ALA A 12 -10.72 -11.16 -4.74
CA ALA A 12 -10.53 -12.32 -3.86
C ALA A 12 -9.35 -12.11 -2.89
N CYS A 13 -8.34 -11.38 -3.32
CA CYS A 13 -7.28 -10.89 -2.45
C CYS A 13 -7.28 -9.36 -2.46
N THR A 14 -7.30 -8.77 -1.28
CA THR A 14 -7.25 -7.32 -1.10
C THR A 14 -6.10 -6.95 -0.18
N CYS A 15 -5.53 -5.76 -0.39
CA CYS A 15 -4.54 -5.18 0.50
C CYS A 15 -5.15 -4.04 1.30
N SER A 16 -5.01 -4.09 2.61
CA SER A 16 -5.23 -2.95 3.49
C SER A 16 -3.90 -2.44 4.01
N CYS A 17 -3.71 -1.14 4.01
CA CYS A 17 -2.55 -0.51 4.62
C CYS A 17 -2.99 0.36 5.79
N SER A 18 -2.29 0.24 6.91
CA SER A 18 -2.50 1.08 8.08
C SER A 18 -1.25 1.90 8.40
N ILE A 19 -1.46 3.12 8.89
CA ILE A 19 -0.37 3.99 9.31
C ILE A 19 0.17 3.45 10.65
N THR A 20 1.45 3.10 10.67
CA THR A 20 2.17 2.65 11.87
C THR A 20 3.00 3.76 12.50
N LYS A 21 3.41 4.74 11.70
CA LYS A 21 4.05 5.96 12.17
C LYS A 21 3.45 7.14 11.41
N GLN A 22 3.00 8.15 12.14
CA GLN A 22 2.46 9.35 11.53
C GLN A 22 3.54 10.12 10.77
N PRO A 23 3.24 10.65 9.58
CA PRO A 23 4.10 11.61 8.91
C PRO A 23 4.12 12.93 9.69
N SER A 24 5.12 13.74 9.43
CA SER A 24 5.31 15.05 10.08
C SER A 24 5.59 16.15 9.07
N CYS A 25 5.21 17.36 9.45
CA CYS A 25 5.48 18.59 8.69
C CYS A 25 6.57 19.38 9.42
N THR A 26 7.82 19.03 9.20
CA THR A 26 8.94 19.60 9.97
C THR A 26 9.67 20.73 9.25
N ASN A 27 9.46 20.90 7.96
CA ASN A 27 10.22 21.84 7.15
C ASN A 27 9.33 22.72 6.28
N GLY A 28 9.79 23.92 6.00
CA GLY A 28 9.13 24.87 5.09
C GLY A 28 10.16 25.73 4.36
N ASN A 29 9.73 26.33 3.25
CA ASN A 29 10.56 27.26 2.48
C ASN A 29 10.19 28.70 2.84
N VAL A 30 11.20 29.44 3.30
CA VAL A 30 11.07 30.85 3.66
C VAL A 30 12.11 31.67 2.92
N ASN A 31 11.72 32.80 2.40
CA ASN A 31 12.63 33.83 1.88
C ASN A 31 12.77 34.93 2.93
N TRP A 32 13.97 35.16 3.37
CA TRP A 32 14.31 36.19 4.34
C TRP A 32 14.81 37.46 3.65
N ASP A 33 14.55 38.60 4.25
CA ASP A 33 15.15 39.87 3.85
C ASP A 33 15.78 40.54 5.06
N TYR A 34 17.07 40.75 4.98
CA TYR A 34 17.89 41.44 6.00
C TYR A 34 18.34 42.83 5.55
N GLY A 35 17.86 43.30 4.40
CA GLY A 35 18.24 44.58 3.81
C GLY A 35 17.43 45.75 4.35
N THR A 36 17.98 46.96 4.17
CA THR A 36 17.36 48.22 4.63
C THR A 36 16.39 48.84 3.63
N ASN A 37 16.26 48.29 2.41
CA ASN A 37 15.50 48.89 1.33
C ASN A 37 14.37 47.95 0.89
N ALA A 38 13.14 48.26 1.24
CA ALA A 38 11.88 47.65 0.81
C ALA A 38 11.80 46.12 0.83
N PRO A 39 10.68 45.53 1.20
CA PRO A 39 10.59 44.09 1.41
C PRO A 39 10.73 43.32 0.08
N LEU A 40 11.90 42.81 -0.20
CA LEU A 40 12.19 42.08 -1.45
C LEU A 40 12.23 40.55 -1.28
N CYS A 41 12.36 40.00 -0.07
CA CYS A 41 12.34 38.59 0.26
C CYS A 41 13.12 37.67 -0.72
N PHE A 42 14.39 37.96 -0.95
CA PHE A 42 15.19 37.26 -1.98
C PHE A 42 16.11 36.16 -1.44
N SER A 43 16.29 36.03 -0.14
CA SER A 43 17.22 35.05 0.43
C SER A 43 16.49 33.77 0.81
N PRO A 44 16.49 32.75 -0.07
CA PRO A 44 15.81 31.50 0.22
C PRO A 44 16.50 30.72 1.34
N SER A 45 15.73 30.19 2.25
CA SER A 45 16.21 29.34 3.32
C SER A 45 15.17 28.27 3.66
N ASN A 46 15.65 27.10 4.01
CA ASN A 46 14.80 26.10 4.61
C ASN A 46 14.68 26.37 6.10
N VAL A 47 13.47 26.49 6.59
CA VAL A 47 13.21 26.53 8.02
C VAL A 47 12.88 25.14 8.53
N ASN A 48 13.50 24.79 9.64
CA ASN A 48 13.29 23.52 10.31
C ASN A 48 12.80 23.85 11.72
N SER A 49 11.59 23.41 12.04
CA SER A 49 11.04 23.73 13.35
C SER A 49 11.13 22.60 14.35
N ASN A 50 11.26 21.35 13.92
CA ASN A 50 11.16 20.18 14.82
C ASN A 50 10.12 20.35 15.95
N GLY A 51 9.12 21.23 15.76
CA GLY A 51 8.20 21.63 16.83
C GLY A 51 8.84 22.45 17.95
N THR A 52 10.01 23.03 17.73
CA THR A 52 10.77 23.81 18.73
C THR A 52 11.03 25.23 18.25
N CYS A 53 11.19 26.12 19.22
CA CYS A 53 11.63 27.48 19.01
C CYS A 53 13.05 27.51 18.43
N GLN A 54 13.26 28.23 17.35
CA GLN A 54 14.53 28.32 16.66
C GLN A 54 15.08 29.76 16.74
N PRO A 55 16.37 29.94 16.98
CA PRO A 55 16.95 31.27 17.01
C PRO A 55 16.93 31.91 15.62
N LEU A 56 16.65 33.21 15.58
CA LEU A 56 16.75 34.02 14.39
C LEU A 56 18.02 34.84 14.49
N ASN A 57 18.94 34.68 13.53
CA ASN A 57 20.20 35.38 13.51
C ASN A 57 20.09 36.59 12.57
N GLY A 58 20.37 37.77 13.08
CA GLY A 58 20.38 39.00 12.29
C GLY A 58 19.15 39.90 12.46
N SER A 59 19.17 41.04 11.82
CA SER A 59 18.06 42.03 11.83
C SER A 59 17.16 41.76 10.63
N LEU A 60 16.12 40.99 10.83
CA LEU A 60 15.13 40.68 9.81
C LEU A 60 14.26 41.91 9.51
N GLN A 61 14.11 42.27 8.24
CA GLN A 61 13.25 43.37 7.76
C GLN A 61 11.95 42.86 7.17
N ALA A 62 12.02 41.75 6.46
CA ALA A 62 10.83 41.11 5.91
C ALA A 62 11.03 39.61 5.79
N ALA A 63 9.93 38.89 5.71
CA ALA A 63 9.92 37.46 5.44
C ALA A 63 8.75 37.08 4.53
N GLN A 64 8.98 36.10 3.70
CA GLN A 64 7.98 35.47 2.85
C GLN A 64 7.99 33.98 3.17
N PHE A 65 6.89 33.47 3.68
CA PHE A 65 6.71 32.03 3.80
C PHE A 65 6.11 31.49 2.51
N VAL A 66 6.91 30.76 1.73
CA VAL A 66 6.55 30.35 0.38
C VAL A 66 5.60 29.14 0.45
N ALA A 67 6.03 28.07 1.03
CA ALA A 67 5.21 26.85 1.18
C ALA A 67 5.80 25.90 2.23
N PRO A 68 4.97 25.07 2.88
CA PRO A 68 5.46 23.92 3.61
C PRO A 68 6.06 22.90 2.62
N LEU A 69 7.09 22.17 3.06
CA LEU A 69 7.55 21.01 2.32
C LEU A 69 6.55 19.85 2.50
N PRO A 70 6.55 18.87 1.59
CA PRO A 70 5.71 17.69 1.74
C PRO A 70 5.93 17.01 3.08
N ALA A 71 4.88 16.42 3.63
CA ALA A 71 4.99 15.63 4.86
C ALA A 71 5.97 14.47 4.66
N SER A 72 6.74 14.18 5.69
CA SER A 72 7.81 13.18 5.64
C SER A 72 7.81 12.25 6.86
N GLY A 73 8.54 11.14 6.78
CA GLY A 73 8.82 10.26 7.90
C GLY A 73 7.69 9.32 8.34
N GLY A 74 6.57 9.28 7.63
CA GLY A 74 5.50 8.32 7.89
C GLY A 74 5.85 6.90 7.43
N THR A 75 5.27 5.90 8.08
CA THR A 75 5.36 4.50 7.66
C THR A 75 3.99 3.84 7.65
N CYS A 76 3.80 2.94 6.70
CA CYS A 76 2.61 2.12 6.57
C CYS A 76 2.98 0.64 6.62
N THR A 77 2.10 -0.16 7.22
CA THR A 77 2.20 -1.62 7.16
C THR A 77 1.02 -2.18 6.38
N GLY A 78 1.31 -3.10 5.46
CA GLY A 78 0.31 -3.75 4.63
C GLY A 78 -0.09 -5.11 5.17
N GLN A 79 -1.39 -5.42 5.09
CA GLN A 79 -1.94 -6.73 5.38
C GLN A 79 -2.76 -7.21 4.19
N ALA A 80 -2.43 -8.40 3.70
CA ALA A 80 -3.22 -9.07 2.69
C ALA A 80 -4.37 -9.83 3.36
N VAL A 81 -5.57 -9.69 2.80
CA VAL A 81 -6.79 -10.37 3.27
C VAL A 81 -7.41 -11.10 2.11
N GLY A 82 -7.68 -12.40 2.30
CA GLY A 82 -8.38 -13.25 1.35
C GLY A 82 -9.87 -13.32 1.63
N ASP A 83 -10.67 -13.25 0.59
CA ASP A 83 -12.12 -13.48 0.62
C ASP A 83 -12.46 -14.82 -0.07
N PRO A 84 -12.66 -15.89 0.68
CA PRO A 84 -12.94 -17.21 0.11
C PRO A 84 -14.29 -17.27 -0.62
N THR A 85 -15.20 -16.33 -0.37
CA THR A 85 -16.50 -16.29 -1.07
C THR A 85 -16.36 -15.90 -2.54
N LYS A 86 -15.22 -15.31 -2.90
CA LYS A 86 -14.86 -14.93 -4.28
C LYS A 86 -14.01 -15.98 -5.00
N VAL A 87 -14.00 -17.20 -4.51
CA VAL A 87 -13.35 -18.33 -5.15
C VAL A 87 -14.41 -19.20 -5.83
N GLN A 88 -14.22 -19.42 -7.11
CA GLN A 88 -15.04 -20.38 -7.87
C GLN A 88 -14.26 -21.68 -8.04
N THR A 89 -14.93 -22.81 -7.79
CA THR A 89 -14.38 -24.14 -7.98
C THR A 89 -15.39 -25.00 -8.72
N THR A 90 -14.89 -25.91 -9.55
CA THR A 90 -15.72 -26.95 -10.16
C THR A 90 -15.68 -28.20 -9.30
N GLN A 91 -16.82 -28.69 -8.88
CA GLN A 91 -16.91 -29.96 -8.16
C GLN A 91 -16.92 -31.12 -9.13
N ILE A 92 -16.11 -32.11 -8.84
CA ILE A 92 -16.05 -33.37 -9.61
C ILE A 92 -16.42 -34.54 -8.70
N ARG A 93 -17.17 -35.48 -9.24
CA ARG A 93 -17.36 -36.80 -8.65
C ARG A 93 -16.56 -37.82 -9.43
N THR A 94 -15.62 -38.48 -8.76
CA THR A 94 -14.94 -39.65 -9.32
C THR A 94 -15.63 -40.90 -8.85
N CYS A 95 -15.92 -41.79 -9.77
CA CYS A 95 -16.47 -43.14 -9.48
C CYS A 95 -15.38 -44.16 -9.86
N ALA A 96 -15.00 -45.01 -8.93
CA ALA A 96 -14.12 -46.14 -9.23
C ALA A 96 -14.89 -47.14 -10.10
N VAL A 97 -14.29 -47.50 -11.23
CA VAL A 97 -14.78 -48.65 -12.02
C VAL A 97 -13.99 -49.87 -11.56
N PRO A 98 -14.63 -50.95 -11.11
CA PRO A 98 -13.90 -52.15 -10.77
C PRO A 98 -13.04 -52.60 -11.94
N ALA A 99 -11.75 -52.87 -11.71
CA ALA A 99 -10.92 -53.49 -12.72
C ALA A 99 -11.48 -54.88 -13.01
N SER A 100 -11.97 -55.13 -14.21
CA SER A 100 -12.21 -56.47 -14.67
C SER A 100 -10.83 -57.05 -15.03
N ASP A 101 -10.59 -58.30 -14.64
CA ASP A 101 -9.41 -59.02 -15.02
C ASP A 101 -9.17 -58.91 -16.52
N GLU A 102 -7.90 -58.57 -16.89
CA GLU A 102 -7.43 -58.53 -18.27
C GLU A 102 -7.93 -57.39 -19.16
N GLY A 103 -7.63 -56.15 -18.79
CA GLY A 103 -7.51 -55.02 -19.75
C GLY A 103 -8.80 -54.54 -20.42
N SER A 104 -9.94 -55.05 -20.04
CA SER A 104 -11.26 -54.60 -20.52
C SER A 104 -11.90 -53.69 -19.49
N VAL A 105 -12.00 -52.42 -19.81
CA VAL A 105 -12.84 -51.51 -19.03
C VAL A 105 -14.29 -51.84 -19.33
N CYS A 106 -14.94 -52.64 -18.51
CA CYS A 106 -16.37 -52.73 -18.50
C CYS A 106 -16.96 -51.46 -17.89
N ALA A 107 -17.06 -50.46 -18.69
CA ALA A 107 -17.84 -49.28 -18.32
C ALA A 107 -19.31 -49.70 -18.33
N GLY A 108 -19.96 -49.77 -17.17
CA GLY A 108 -21.42 -49.56 -17.15
C GLY A 108 -21.68 -48.26 -17.93
N VAL A 109 -22.89 -48.13 -18.47
CA VAL A 109 -23.26 -46.93 -19.27
C VAL A 109 -22.88 -45.70 -18.48
N ALA A 110 -21.80 -45.03 -18.92
CA ALA A 110 -21.35 -43.81 -18.29
C ALA A 110 -22.44 -42.74 -18.44
N PRO A 111 -22.79 -42.00 -17.41
CA PRO A 111 -23.73 -40.90 -17.53
C PRO A 111 -23.28 -39.94 -18.62
N VAL A 112 -24.23 -39.32 -19.31
CA VAL A 112 -23.95 -38.30 -20.33
C VAL A 112 -23.07 -37.21 -19.70
N GLY A 113 -21.94 -36.88 -20.36
CA GLY A 113 -20.97 -35.88 -19.87
C GLY A 113 -19.88 -36.45 -18.96
N SER A 114 -19.82 -37.78 -18.73
CA SER A 114 -18.69 -38.39 -18.03
C SER A 114 -17.55 -38.73 -19.00
N ALA A 115 -16.33 -38.68 -18.53
CA ALA A 115 -15.15 -39.09 -19.26
C ALA A 115 -14.45 -40.24 -18.54
N ALA A 116 -13.83 -41.15 -19.31
CA ALA A 116 -12.95 -42.16 -18.73
C ALA A 116 -11.61 -41.51 -18.38
N CYS A 117 -11.14 -41.66 -17.15
CA CYS A 117 -9.93 -41.07 -16.67
C CYS A 117 -9.11 -42.09 -15.84
N ILE A 118 -7.81 -41.93 -15.84
CA ILE A 118 -6.92 -42.56 -14.85
C ILE A 118 -6.61 -41.56 -13.77
N LEU A 119 -6.53 -42.03 -12.53
CA LEU A 119 -6.27 -41.25 -11.35
C LEU A 119 -4.85 -41.57 -10.85
N ALA A 120 -4.03 -40.55 -10.64
CA ALA A 120 -2.72 -40.67 -10.03
C ALA A 120 -2.61 -39.78 -8.78
N ALA A 121 -1.91 -40.26 -7.77
CA ALA A 121 -1.66 -39.48 -6.58
C ALA A 121 -0.65 -38.34 -6.86
N GLY A 122 -0.91 -37.17 -6.30
CA GLY A 122 -0.07 -35.99 -6.47
C GLY A 122 -0.36 -35.20 -7.76
N ASP A 123 0.36 -34.13 -7.92
CA ASP A 123 0.35 -33.30 -9.13
C ASP A 123 1.46 -33.81 -10.09
N VAL A 124 1.11 -34.77 -10.94
CA VAL A 124 2.02 -35.48 -11.83
C VAL A 124 1.61 -35.33 -13.30
N PRO A 125 2.52 -35.44 -14.28
CA PRO A 125 2.17 -35.45 -15.68
C PRO A 125 1.38 -36.71 -16.06
N CYS A 126 0.53 -36.60 -17.08
CA CYS A 126 -0.12 -37.75 -17.67
C CYS A 126 0.88 -38.67 -18.39
N PRO A 127 0.62 -40.01 -18.43
CA PRO A 127 1.52 -40.94 -19.11
C PRO A 127 1.66 -40.63 -20.59
N GLN A 128 2.91 -40.50 -21.05
CA GLN A 128 3.18 -40.24 -22.45
C GLN A 128 2.75 -41.43 -23.34
N GLY A 129 2.19 -41.11 -24.50
CA GLY A 129 1.76 -42.10 -25.45
C GLY A 129 0.45 -42.82 -25.09
N SER A 130 -0.16 -42.49 -23.97
CA SER A 130 -1.50 -43.02 -23.60
C SER A 130 -2.61 -42.19 -24.26
N PRO A 131 -3.83 -42.77 -24.46
CA PRO A 131 -4.94 -41.98 -24.93
C PRO A 131 -5.49 -40.99 -23.90
N PHE A 132 -4.97 -41.00 -22.66
CA PHE A 132 -5.42 -40.19 -21.53
C PHE A 132 -4.48 -39.00 -21.39
N GLN A 133 -4.68 -37.98 -22.22
CA GLN A 133 -3.78 -36.82 -22.28
C GLN A 133 -4.38 -35.54 -21.66
N ASN A 134 -5.70 -35.50 -21.48
CA ASN A 134 -6.39 -34.34 -20.92
C ASN A 134 -6.18 -34.31 -19.40
N ARG A 135 -5.15 -33.53 -18.98
CA ARG A 135 -4.74 -33.47 -17.59
C ARG A 135 -5.57 -32.45 -16.81
N SER A 136 -6.04 -32.84 -15.65
CA SER A 136 -6.64 -31.95 -14.66
C SER A 136 -6.16 -32.34 -13.26
N VAL A 137 -5.94 -31.37 -12.40
CA VAL A 137 -5.62 -31.60 -10.99
C VAL A 137 -6.87 -31.39 -10.16
N ILE A 138 -7.16 -32.34 -9.29
CA ILE A 138 -8.23 -32.25 -8.31
C ILE A 138 -7.63 -32.28 -6.90
N ALA A 139 -8.29 -31.67 -5.94
CA ALA A 139 -7.88 -31.68 -4.55
C ALA A 139 -9.09 -31.85 -3.62
N ASP A 140 -8.84 -32.31 -2.41
CA ASP A 140 -9.88 -32.40 -1.39
C ASP A 140 -10.35 -31.01 -0.96
N THR A 141 -9.40 -30.09 -0.80
CA THR A 141 -9.66 -28.67 -0.50
C THR A 141 -8.70 -27.78 -1.25
N GLU A 142 -9.18 -26.60 -1.62
CA GLU A 142 -8.40 -25.52 -2.20
C GLU A 142 -8.45 -24.31 -1.26
N THR A 143 -7.31 -23.90 -0.74
CA THR A 143 -7.21 -22.75 0.15
C THR A 143 -6.68 -21.54 -0.62
N LEU A 144 -7.42 -20.45 -0.59
CA LEU A 144 -6.97 -19.19 -1.16
C LEU A 144 -5.77 -18.65 -0.34
N VAL A 145 -4.67 -18.41 -1.02
CA VAL A 145 -3.46 -17.79 -0.45
C VAL A 145 -3.23 -16.46 -1.15
N CYS A 146 -3.24 -15.40 -0.39
CA CYS A 146 -2.92 -14.07 -0.91
C CYS A 146 -1.43 -13.80 -0.69
N SER A 147 -0.75 -13.33 -1.74
CA SER A 147 0.63 -12.86 -1.60
C SER A 147 0.68 -11.68 -0.62
N THR A 148 1.86 -11.41 -0.09
CA THR A 148 2.06 -10.18 0.70
C THR A 148 1.66 -8.96 -0.13
N CYS A 149 1.10 -7.96 0.53
CA CYS A 149 0.88 -6.67 -0.12
C CYS A 149 2.19 -6.14 -0.69
N GLY A 150 2.12 -5.54 -1.86
CA GLY A 150 3.21 -4.73 -2.37
C GLY A 150 3.54 -3.57 -1.42
N THR A 151 4.30 -2.59 -1.88
CA THR A 151 4.67 -1.45 -1.04
C THR A 151 3.45 -0.66 -0.59
N CYS A 152 3.33 -0.46 0.72
CA CYS A 152 2.43 0.53 1.28
C CYS A 152 3.16 1.87 1.40
N SER A 153 2.70 2.88 0.68
CA SER A 153 3.29 4.23 0.73
C SER A 153 2.38 5.19 1.48
N VAL A 154 2.99 6.05 2.31
CA VAL A 154 2.28 7.15 2.96
C VAL A 154 2.12 8.29 1.97
N SER A 155 0.92 8.83 1.87
CA SER A 155 0.66 10.13 1.26
C SER A 155 0.05 11.07 2.30
N ALA A 156 0.62 12.25 2.43
CA ALA A 156 0.11 13.29 3.32
C ALA A 156 0.58 14.66 2.83
N ASN A 157 -0.22 15.67 3.05
CA ASN A 157 0.12 17.05 2.76
C ASN A 157 0.29 17.83 4.07
N CYS A 158 1.05 18.91 4.00
CA CYS A 158 1.15 19.87 5.09
C CYS A 158 0.24 21.06 4.79
N THR A 159 -0.65 21.37 5.72
CA THR A 159 -1.63 22.46 5.58
C THR A 159 -1.60 23.38 6.80
N GLY A 160 -2.25 24.53 6.69
CA GLY A 160 -2.35 25.50 7.78
C GLY A 160 -1.00 26.02 8.27
N ALA A 161 -0.01 26.03 7.37
CA ALA A 161 1.35 26.37 7.75
C ALA A 161 1.49 27.88 8.03
N SER A 162 2.20 28.21 9.10
CA SER A 162 2.60 29.57 9.46
C SER A 162 4.01 29.61 10.03
N LEU A 163 4.61 30.77 9.89
CA LEU A 163 5.88 31.10 10.52
C LEU A 163 5.62 32.20 11.55
N ASP A 164 5.68 31.85 12.81
CA ASP A 164 5.50 32.79 13.92
C ASP A 164 6.86 33.36 14.31
N ILE A 165 6.94 34.69 14.44
CA ILE A 165 8.16 35.43 14.80
C ILE A 165 8.01 35.96 16.23
N TYR A 166 9.07 35.88 17.01
CA TYR A 166 9.09 36.20 18.44
C TYR A 166 10.17 37.19 18.81
N SER A 167 9.88 38.02 19.83
CA SER A 167 10.84 39.00 20.39
C SER A 167 11.77 38.40 21.45
N ASP A 168 11.56 37.16 21.85
CA ASP A 168 12.37 36.44 22.82
C ASP A 168 12.83 35.08 22.28
N MET A 169 13.90 34.54 22.86
CA MET A 169 14.49 33.26 22.44
C MET A 169 13.71 32.01 22.85
N ASN A 170 12.67 32.18 23.67
CA ASN A 170 11.89 31.09 24.18
C ASN A 170 10.54 30.98 23.44
N CYS A 171 10.29 31.80 22.42
CA CYS A 171 9.03 31.87 21.67
C CYS A 171 7.79 32.10 22.56
N MET A 172 7.91 32.98 23.56
CA MET A 172 6.80 33.32 24.46
C MET A 172 6.03 34.57 24.01
N THR A 173 6.76 35.57 23.45
CA THR A 173 6.16 36.84 23.04
C THR A 173 6.14 36.92 21.52
N MET A 174 5.01 36.49 20.95
CA MET A 174 4.80 36.54 19.50
C MET A 174 4.64 37.98 19.01
N MET A 175 5.37 38.32 17.99
CA MET A 175 5.30 39.65 17.31
C MET A 175 4.38 39.59 16.10
N THR A 176 4.52 38.57 15.27
CA THR A 176 3.74 38.43 14.04
C THR A 176 3.68 36.96 13.61
N SER A 177 2.67 36.63 12.82
CA SER A 177 2.52 35.32 12.19
C SER A 177 2.41 35.51 10.68
N ILE A 178 3.25 34.80 9.93
CA ILE A 178 3.32 34.87 8.46
C ILE A 178 2.70 33.61 7.91
N PRO A 179 1.53 33.67 7.25
CA PRO A 179 0.93 32.50 6.64
C PRO A 179 1.69 32.06 5.38
N ALA A 180 1.57 30.79 5.03
CA ALA A 180 2.17 30.21 3.82
C ALA A 180 1.37 30.62 2.57
N ASN A 181 1.43 31.87 2.19
CA ASN A 181 0.68 32.42 1.04
C ASN A 181 1.59 33.08 -0.01
N SER A 182 2.90 32.90 0.13
CA SER A 182 3.92 33.46 -0.78
C SER A 182 3.93 34.99 -0.86
N GLN A 183 3.39 35.68 0.15
CA GLN A 183 3.48 37.16 0.23
C GLN A 183 4.70 37.56 1.07
N CYS A 184 5.45 38.50 0.55
CA CYS A 184 6.53 39.14 1.30
C CYS A 184 5.94 40.13 2.29
N ILE A 185 6.10 39.87 3.58
CA ILE A 185 5.54 40.70 4.66
C ILE A 185 6.67 41.44 5.34
N SER A 186 6.54 42.77 5.36
CA SER A 186 7.45 43.60 6.15
C SER A 186 7.24 43.31 7.64
N VAL A 187 8.32 42.99 8.34
CA VAL A 187 8.30 42.73 9.76
C VAL A 187 8.89 43.97 10.43
N GLN A 188 8.18 44.57 11.39
CA GLN A 188 8.71 45.78 12.04
C GLN A 188 10.05 45.52 12.69
N THR A 189 11.02 46.36 12.35
CA THR A 189 12.38 46.31 12.84
C THR A 189 12.42 46.43 14.36
N GLY A 190 12.71 45.37 15.05
CA GLY A 190 12.92 45.42 16.48
C GLY A 190 13.00 44.06 17.10
N ASN A 191 14.13 43.75 17.70
CA ASN A 191 14.31 42.65 18.66
C ASN A 191 13.72 41.28 18.34
N MET A 192 13.59 40.93 17.04
CA MET A 192 13.21 39.56 16.69
C MET A 192 14.35 38.63 17.01
N LYS A 193 14.07 37.60 17.81
CA LYS A 193 15.12 36.72 18.34
C LYS A 193 14.90 35.27 17.99
N ALA A 194 13.65 34.90 17.67
CA ALA A 194 13.31 33.51 17.38
C ALA A 194 12.13 33.40 16.41
N TYR A 195 12.00 32.22 15.83
CA TYR A 195 10.85 31.85 15.03
C TYR A 195 10.36 30.45 15.43
N TRP A 196 9.08 30.20 15.14
CA TRP A 196 8.47 28.89 15.25
C TRP A 196 7.70 28.60 13.97
N TYR A 197 8.11 27.56 13.28
CA TYR A 197 7.34 27.05 12.16
C TYR A 197 6.25 26.11 12.66
N LYS A 198 5.04 26.28 12.17
CA LYS A 198 3.89 25.44 12.47
C LYS A 198 3.28 24.94 11.17
N ALA A 199 2.90 23.68 11.14
CA ALA A 199 2.07 23.09 10.09
C ALA A 199 1.38 21.85 10.64
N THR A 200 0.21 21.55 10.10
CA THR A 200 -0.57 20.35 10.41
C THR A 200 -0.48 19.37 9.25
N VAL A 201 -0.39 18.09 9.59
CA VAL A 201 -0.51 17.01 8.60
C VAL A 201 -1.99 16.85 8.28
N ASP A 202 -2.34 16.99 7.00
CA ASP A 202 -3.71 16.81 6.53
C ASP A 202 -3.89 15.42 5.94
N SER A 203 -4.96 14.75 6.38
CA SER A 203 -5.50 13.52 5.80
C SER A 203 -4.44 12.48 5.43
N PRO A 204 -3.58 12.07 6.38
CA PRO A 204 -2.58 11.07 6.08
C PRO A 204 -3.24 9.75 5.69
N ALA A 205 -2.83 9.20 4.55
CA ALA A 205 -3.38 7.96 4.03
C ALA A 205 -2.27 7.00 3.61
N CYS A 206 -2.55 5.72 3.73
CA CYS A 206 -1.72 4.68 3.18
C CYS A 206 -2.33 4.13 1.89
N LYS A 207 -1.53 4.08 0.84
CA LYS A 207 -1.91 3.49 -0.43
C LYS A 207 -1.22 2.16 -0.63
N ALA A 208 -2.00 1.10 -0.84
CA ALA A 208 -1.50 -0.23 -1.15
C ALA A 208 -1.26 -0.39 -2.64
N THR A 209 -0.19 -1.10 -3.02
CA THR A 209 -0.07 -1.72 -4.33
C THR A 209 -0.54 -3.17 -4.23
N GLY A 210 -1.09 -3.69 -5.32
CA GLY A 210 -1.87 -4.92 -5.37
C GLY A 210 -1.26 -6.16 -4.73
N THR A 211 -2.08 -7.18 -4.61
CA THR A 211 -1.74 -8.53 -4.16
C THR A 211 -2.13 -9.52 -5.24
N ALA A 212 -1.46 -10.65 -5.30
CA ALA A 212 -1.81 -11.77 -6.17
C ALA A 212 -2.51 -12.87 -5.36
N ALA A 213 -3.47 -13.54 -6.00
CA ALA A 213 -4.12 -14.71 -5.48
C ALA A 213 -3.43 -15.97 -6.01
N SER A 214 -3.23 -16.95 -5.16
CA SER A 214 -2.80 -18.30 -5.49
C SER A 214 -3.62 -19.30 -4.69
N PHE A 215 -3.48 -20.59 -5.02
CA PHE A 215 -4.20 -21.64 -4.31
C PHE A 215 -3.22 -22.67 -3.76
N GLN A 216 -3.51 -23.15 -2.58
CA GLN A 216 -2.84 -24.27 -1.97
C GLN A 216 -3.81 -25.44 -1.91
N SER A 217 -3.47 -26.50 -2.65
CA SER A 217 -4.28 -27.71 -2.75
C SER A 217 -3.89 -28.71 -1.67
N THR A 218 -4.88 -29.32 -1.03
CA THR A 218 -4.67 -30.41 -0.08
C THR A 218 -4.93 -31.75 -0.76
N ASN A 219 -4.03 -32.71 -0.59
CA ASN A 219 -4.09 -34.02 -1.21
C ASN A 219 -4.36 -33.97 -2.74
N PRO A 220 -3.51 -33.29 -3.51
CA PRO A 220 -3.72 -33.18 -4.94
C PRO A 220 -3.65 -34.56 -5.59
N GLN A 221 -4.51 -34.77 -6.57
CA GLN A 221 -4.55 -35.95 -7.42
C GLN A 221 -4.64 -35.51 -8.87
N THR A 222 -3.97 -36.21 -9.76
CA THR A 222 -4.04 -35.93 -11.19
C THR A 222 -5.06 -36.83 -11.85
N LEU A 223 -6.01 -36.25 -12.57
CA LEU A 223 -6.91 -36.92 -13.50
C LEU A 223 -6.34 -36.76 -14.90
N CYS A 224 -6.13 -37.89 -15.58
CA CYS A 224 -5.77 -37.90 -16.99
C CYS A 224 -6.93 -38.51 -17.75
N CYS A 225 -7.63 -37.72 -18.52
CA CYS A 225 -8.86 -38.13 -19.23
C CYS A 225 -8.62 -38.29 -20.73
N ARG A 226 -9.48 -39.11 -21.33
CA ARG A 226 -9.50 -39.39 -22.74
C ARG A 226 -10.28 -38.32 -23.53
#